data_9cdf61325cd3d58ad3c104e62e4a0c35
#
_entry.id   9cdf61325cd3d58ad3c104e62e4a0c35
#
_cell.length_a   1.000
_cell.length_b   1.000
_cell.length_c   1.000
_cell.angle_alpha   90.00
_cell.angle_beta   90.00
_cell.angle_gamma   90.00
#
_symmetry.space_group_name_H-M   'P 1'
#
loop_
_entity.id
_entity.type
_entity.pdbx_description
1 polymer ?
#
loop_
_entity_poly.entity_id
_entity_poly.type
_entity_poly.pdbx_seq_one_letter_code
_entity_poly.pdbx_strand_id
1 'polypeptide(L)'
;MANPNFRERPDRELERLSDEDLIEYIVGARDAARLDACNRAGAILVHGYWDIVVARCRLKVPPADAEDVAGQAVVSAITTFAFAGGSIGEFRGWLHTIVDRRIADYHRARERKPPPEALPETGGDEDAAWGVEPWEEGETDAIDVQSVVDQAFAELSETHQRVVELYGFEDLSAADAAEQIPDMTEANVHQIYTRFRARLRELLAEADEGDTPP
;
A
#
# COMPACT_ATOMS: atom_id res chain seq x y z
N MET A 1 -13.64 14.25 -26.50
CA MET A 1 -13.27 15.67 -26.78
C MET A 1 -12.46 16.15 -25.60
N ALA A 2 -11.25 16.70 -25.82
CA ALA A 2 -10.43 17.17 -24.71
C ALA A 2 -11.15 18.29 -23.94
N ASN A 3 -11.12 18.24 -22.60
CA ASN A 3 -11.68 19.28 -21.75
C ASN A 3 -10.78 20.53 -21.83
N PRO A 4 -11.19 21.62 -22.50
CA PRO A 4 -10.35 22.80 -22.71
C PRO A 4 -10.11 23.60 -21.42
N ASN A 5 -10.82 23.31 -20.34
CA ASN A 5 -10.76 24.04 -19.07
C ASN A 5 -9.93 23.32 -18.00
N PHE A 6 -9.27 22.21 -18.33
CA PHE A 6 -8.42 21.52 -17.35
C PHE A 6 -7.21 22.40 -16.99
N ARG A 7 -7.05 22.64 -15.69
CA ARG A 7 -5.91 23.39 -15.15
C ARG A 7 -4.97 22.45 -14.41
N GLU A 8 -3.72 22.39 -14.84
CA GLU A 8 -2.68 21.68 -14.12
C GLU A 8 -2.41 22.32 -12.75
N ARG A 9 -2.26 21.46 -11.73
CA ARG A 9 -1.92 21.85 -10.37
C ARG A 9 -0.49 21.38 -10.06
N PRO A 10 0.28 22.17 -9.26
CA PRO A 10 1.58 21.72 -8.76
C PRO A 10 1.38 20.61 -7.71
N ASP A 11 2.41 19.78 -7.50
CA ASP A 11 2.36 18.60 -6.62
C ASP A 11 1.92 18.96 -5.20
N ARG A 12 2.41 20.08 -4.64
CA ARG A 12 1.99 20.57 -3.32
C ARG A 12 0.49 20.87 -3.18
N GLU A 13 -0.18 21.19 -4.26
CA GLU A 13 -1.64 21.35 -4.24
C GLU A 13 -2.31 19.99 -4.33
N LEU A 14 -1.76 19.07 -5.14
CA LEU A 14 -2.28 17.70 -5.29
C LEU A 14 -2.18 16.92 -3.98
N GLU A 15 -1.07 17.03 -3.26
CA GLU A 15 -0.83 16.38 -1.96
C GLU A 15 -1.83 16.78 -0.86
N ARG A 16 -2.54 17.89 -1.05
CA ARG A 16 -3.56 18.40 -0.11
C ARG A 16 -4.97 18.01 -0.47
N LEU A 17 -5.16 17.42 -1.63
CA LEU A 17 -6.47 16.99 -2.07
C LEU A 17 -6.91 15.74 -1.31
N SER A 18 -8.21 15.58 -1.17
CA SER A 18 -8.78 14.29 -0.77
C SER A 18 -8.56 13.23 -1.86
N ASP A 19 -8.70 11.97 -1.49
CA ASP A 19 -8.58 10.87 -2.46
C ASP A 19 -9.61 11.02 -3.60
N GLU A 20 -10.83 11.46 -3.25
CA GLU A 20 -11.90 11.69 -4.21
C GLU A 20 -11.56 12.84 -5.17
N ASP A 21 -11.03 13.95 -4.64
CA ASP A 21 -10.61 15.10 -5.45
C ASP A 21 -9.41 14.75 -6.35
N LEU A 22 -8.50 13.89 -5.87
CA LEU A 22 -7.40 13.35 -6.69
C LEU A 22 -7.92 12.48 -7.83
N ILE A 23 -8.92 11.64 -7.57
CA ILE A 23 -9.57 10.84 -8.63
C ILE A 23 -10.25 11.76 -9.66
N GLU A 24 -10.99 12.77 -9.20
CA GLU A 24 -11.62 13.73 -10.11
C GLU A 24 -10.57 14.45 -10.98
N TYR A 25 -9.46 14.86 -10.36
CA TYR A 25 -8.35 15.48 -11.08
C TYR A 25 -7.72 14.53 -12.09
N ILE A 26 -7.50 13.26 -11.74
CA ILE A 26 -6.96 12.22 -12.64
C ILE A 26 -7.88 12.02 -13.85
N VAL A 27 -9.19 11.92 -13.61
CA VAL A 27 -10.19 11.81 -14.69
C VAL A 27 -10.15 13.04 -15.59
N GLY A 28 -10.17 14.23 -15.01
CA GLY A 28 -10.09 15.50 -15.76
C GLY A 28 -8.79 15.63 -16.58
N ALA A 29 -7.65 15.22 -16.02
CA ALA A 29 -6.37 15.22 -16.71
C ALA A 29 -6.35 14.23 -17.89
N ARG A 30 -6.91 13.04 -17.69
CA ARG A 30 -7.04 12.02 -18.71
C ARG A 30 -7.92 12.50 -19.87
N ASP A 31 -9.07 13.08 -19.58
CA ASP A 31 -10.01 13.61 -20.57
C ASP A 31 -9.42 14.79 -21.36
N ALA A 32 -8.53 15.56 -20.72
CA ALA A 32 -7.78 16.63 -21.35
C ALA A 32 -6.51 16.12 -22.09
N ALA A 33 -6.24 14.82 -22.13
CA ALA A 33 -5.05 14.19 -22.67
C ALA A 33 -3.73 14.70 -22.03
N ARG A 34 -3.78 15.09 -20.75
CA ARG A 34 -2.64 15.55 -19.96
C ARG A 34 -2.06 14.37 -19.16
N LEU A 35 -1.37 13.44 -19.85
CA LEU A 35 -0.87 12.20 -19.28
C LEU A 35 0.13 12.43 -18.14
N ASP A 36 1.00 13.45 -18.26
CA ASP A 36 1.96 13.77 -17.20
C ASP A 36 1.27 14.22 -15.90
N ALA A 37 0.24 15.04 -16.01
CA ALA A 37 -0.55 15.48 -14.86
C ALA A 37 -1.35 14.31 -14.26
N CYS A 38 -1.89 13.43 -15.08
CA CYS A 38 -2.56 12.21 -14.67
C CYS A 38 -1.61 11.28 -13.90
N ASN A 39 -0.40 11.02 -14.44
CA ASN A 39 0.58 10.14 -13.82
C ASN A 39 1.10 10.70 -12.50
N ARG A 40 1.35 12.01 -12.40
CA ARG A 40 1.78 12.64 -11.14
C ARG A 40 0.72 12.51 -10.05
N ALA A 41 -0.53 12.85 -10.35
CA ALA A 41 -1.61 12.71 -9.39
C ALA A 41 -1.84 11.23 -9.01
N GLY A 42 -1.72 10.31 -9.97
CA GLY A 42 -1.78 8.88 -9.73
C GLY A 42 -0.66 8.39 -8.82
N ALA A 43 0.57 8.88 -8.99
CA ALA A 43 1.70 8.53 -8.11
C ALA A 43 1.46 9.01 -6.67
N ILE A 44 0.96 10.25 -6.50
CA ILE A 44 0.61 10.79 -5.17
C ILE A 44 -0.48 9.91 -4.51
N LEU A 45 -1.53 9.58 -5.25
CA LEU A 45 -2.61 8.74 -4.75
C LEU A 45 -2.12 7.34 -4.36
N VAL A 46 -1.35 6.66 -5.23
CA VAL A 46 -0.78 5.34 -4.94
C VAL A 46 0.12 5.38 -3.71
N HIS A 47 0.98 6.41 -3.61
CA HIS A 47 1.86 6.56 -2.45
C HIS A 47 1.08 6.76 -1.14
N GLY A 48 -0.05 7.47 -1.19
CA GLY A 48 -0.94 7.64 -0.04
C GLY A 48 -1.56 6.33 0.48
N TYR A 49 -1.44 5.22 -0.27
CA TYR A 49 -1.90 3.88 0.12
C TYR A 49 -0.76 2.94 0.54
N TRP A 50 0.48 3.46 0.68
CA TRP A 50 1.65 2.66 1.05
C TRP A 50 1.40 1.74 2.25
N ASP A 51 0.94 2.31 3.37
CA ASP A 51 0.76 1.58 4.63
C ASP A 51 -0.27 0.44 4.49
N ILE A 52 -1.33 0.68 3.72
CA ILE A 52 -2.37 -0.32 3.46
C ILE A 52 -1.83 -1.44 2.57
N VAL A 53 -1.01 -1.10 1.57
CA VAL A 53 -0.37 -2.09 0.70
C VAL A 53 0.59 -2.95 1.51
N VAL A 54 1.40 -2.36 2.40
CA VAL A 54 2.30 -3.09 3.31
C VAL A 54 1.50 -4.00 4.23
N ALA A 55 0.46 -3.48 4.89
CA ALA A 55 -0.40 -4.28 5.78
C ALA A 55 -1.00 -5.49 5.04
N ARG A 56 -1.52 -5.29 3.81
CA ARG A 56 -2.05 -6.39 2.98
C ARG A 56 -0.98 -7.42 2.64
N CYS A 57 0.24 -6.98 2.30
CA CYS A 57 1.36 -7.90 2.04
C CYS A 57 1.70 -8.71 3.29
N ARG A 58 1.77 -8.10 4.47
CA ARG A 58 2.09 -8.77 5.74
C ARG A 58 1.09 -9.85 6.14
N LEU A 59 -0.17 -9.75 5.73
CA LEU A 59 -1.17 -10.80 5.94
C LEU A 59 -0.92 -12.06 5.09
N LYS A 60 -0.15 -11.96 3.99
CA LYS A 60 -0.03 -13.03 2.99
C LYS A 60 1.43 -13.42 2.69
N VAL A 61 2.39 -12.66 3.18
CA VAL A 61 3.84 -12.84 2.93
C VAL A 61 4.55 -12.74 4.28
N PRO A 62 5.64 -13.49 4.52
CA PRO A 62 6.43 -13.34 5.73
C PRO A 62 6.83 -11.87 5.98
N PRO A 63 6.80 -11.40 7.24
CA PRO A 63 7.06 -9.99 7.56
C PRO A 63 8.36 -9.44 6.97
N ALA A 64 9.43 -10.22 6.96
CA ALA A 64 10.72 -9.85 6.40
C ALA A 64 10.70 -9.55 4.89
N ASP A 65 9.77 -10.13 4.14
CA ASP A 65 9.66 -9.97 2.68
C ASP A 65 8.49 -9.04 2.27
N ALA A 66 7.64 -8.67 3.23
CA ALA A 66 6.37 -7.98 2.94
C ALA A 66 6.59 -6.57 2.36
N GLU A 67 7.57 -5.83 2.87
CA GLU A 67 7.88 -4.48 2.37
C GLU A 67 8.47 -4.51 0.98
N ASP A 68 9.31 -5.49 0.67
CA ASP A 68 9.86 -5.66 -0.69
C ASP A 68 8.74 -5.95 -1.69
N VAL A 69 7.81 -6.83 -1.33
CA VAL A 69 6.65 -7.16 -2.18
C VAL A 69 5.74 -5.93 -2.36
N ALA A 70 5.50 -5.18 -1.28
CA ALA A 70 4.74 -3.93 -1.31
C ALA A 70 5.42 -2.88 -2.19
N GLY A 71 6.74 -2.69 -2.04
CA GLY A 71 7.54 -1.79 -2.87
C GLY A 71 7.44 -2.13 -4.35
N GLN A 72 7.56 -3.42 -4.71
CA GLN A 72 7.40 -3.87 -6.08
C GLN A 72 5.99 -3.61 -6.62
N ALA A 73 4.95 -3.75 -5.79
CA ALA A 73 3.57 -3.47 -6.18
C ALA A 73 3.37 -1.97 -6.44
N VAL A 74 3.82 -1.11 -5.53
CA VAL A 74 3.72 0.35 -5.65
C VAL A 74 4.51 0.86 -6.86
N VAL A 75 5.76 0.43 -7.04
CA VAL A 75 6.56 0.78 -8.21
C VAL A 75 5.85 0.36 -9.50
N SER A 76 5.27 -0.85 -9.53
CA SER A 76 4.51 -1.33 -10.68
C SER A 76 3.29 -0.46 -10.97
N ALA A 77 2.55 -0.08 -9.92
CA ALA A 77 1.37 0.77 -10.04
C ALA A 77 1.70 2.17 -10.56
N ILE A 78 2.80 2.77 -10.09
CA ILE A 78 3.24 4.11 -10.52
C ILE A 78 3.83 4.09 -11.93
N THR A 79 4.72 3.14 -12.23
CA THR A 79 5.43 3.09 -13.51
C THR A 79 4.47 2.84 -14.69
N THR A 80 3.44 2.04 -14.45
CA THR A 80 2.43 1.71 -15.47
C THR A 80 1.07 2.17 -14.96
N PHE A 81 0.91 3.47 -14.66
CA PHE A 81 -0.35 3.98 -14.16
C PHE A 81 -1.44 3.86 -15.22
N ALA A 82 -2.15 2.74 -15.18
CA ALA A 82 -3.17 2.35 -16.13
C ALA A 82 -4.58 2.35 -15.51
N PHE A 83 -4.76 3.08 -14.41
CA PHE A 83 -6.08 3.23 -13.80
C PHE A 83 -7.01 4.01 -14.73
N ALA A 84 -8.11 3.37 -15.12
CA ALA A 84 -9.11 3.93 -16.04
C ALA A 84 -10.45 4.29 -15.37
N GLY A 85 -10.59 3.94 -14.07
CA GLY A 85 -11.81 4.20 -13.31
C GLY A 85 -12.05 5.68 -12.99
N GLY A 86 -13.17 5.95 -12.32
CA GLY A 86 -13.61 7.29 -11.94
C GLY A 86 -14.00 7.41 -10.46
N SER A 87 -13.80 6.36 -9.65
CA SER A 87 -14.14 6.34 -8.24
C SER A 87 -13.00 5.79 -7.38
N ILE A 88 -13.02 6.12 -6.10
CA ILE A 88 -12.01 5.62 -5.15
C ILE A 88 -12.15 4.11 -4.93
N GLY A 89 -13.36 3.56 -4.98
CA GLY A 89 -13.58 2.11 -4.90
C GLY A 89 -12.93 1.38 -6.09
N GLU A 90 -13.11 1.87 -7.32
CA GLU A 90 -12.46 1.29 -8.49
C GLU A 90 -10.94 1.42 -8.43
N PHE A 91 -10.42 2.54 -7.89
CA PHE A 91 -8.98 2.70 -7.70
C PHE A 91 -8.41 1.66 -6.72
N ARG A 92 -9.09 1.44 -5.60
CA ARG A 92 -8.67 0.45 -4.61
C ARG A 92 -8.69 -0.96 -5.18
N GLY A 93 -9.76 -1.36 -5.86
CA GLY A 93 -9.84 -2.66 -6.53
C GLY A 93 -8.73 -2.85 -7.57
N TRP A 94 -8.42 -1.80 -8.35
CA TRP A 94 -7.31 -1.81 -9.29
C TRP A 94 -5.95 -1.98 -8.58
N LEU A 95 -5.69 -1.21 -7.51
CA LEU A 95 -4.45 -1.29 -6.74
C LEU A 95 -4.30 -2.66 -6.08
N HIS A 96 -5.35 -3.18 -5.44
CA HIS A 96 -5.36 -4.51 -4.82
C HIS A 96 -5.07 -5.62 -5.83
N THR A 97 -5.58 -5.51 -7.06
CA THR A 97 -5.28 -6.46 -8.13
C THR A 97 -3.77 -6.50 -8.43
N ILE A 98 -3.10 -5.34 -8.41
CA ILE A 98 -1.64 -5.26 -8.61
C ILE A 98 -0.91 -5.90 -7.42
N VAL A 99 -1.32 -5.58 -6.20
CA VAL A 99 -0.74 -6.14 -4.97
C VAL A 99 -0.88 -7.66 -4.94
N ASP A 100 -2.07 -8.19 -5.19
CA ASP A 100 -2.32 -9.64 -5.18
C ASP A 100 -1.53 -10.38 -6.27
N ARG A 101 -1.32 -9.76 -7.42
CA ARG A 101 -0.43 -10.32 -8.45
C ARG A 101 1.00 -10.41 -7.95
N ARG A 102 1.52 -9.39 -7.27
CA ARG A 102 2.88 -9.41 -6.72
C ARG A 102 3.04 -10.44 -5.61
N ILE A 103 2.05 -10.57 -4.74
CA ILE A 103 2.01 -11.63 -3.72
C ILE A 103 2.03 -13.03 -4.39
N ALA A 104 1.22 -13.24 -5.43
CA ALA A 104 1.21 -14.51 -6.16
C ALA A 104 2.54 -14.78 -6.89
N ASP A 105 3.18 -13.75 -7.44
CA ASP A 105 4.51 -13.86 -8.07
C ASP A 105 5.57 -14.23 -7.04
N TYR A 106 5.53 -13.63 -5.83
CA TYR A 106 6.41 -13.97 -4.72
C TYR A 106 6.28 -15.45 -4.35
N HIS A 107 5.08 -15.97 -4.14
CA HIS A 107 4.89 -17.39 -3.79
C HIS A 107 5.38 -18.32 -4.90
N ARG A 108 5.06 -18.02 -6.16
CA ARG A 108 5.55 -18.78 -7.31
C ARG A 108 7.08 -18.78 -7.43
N ALA A 109 7.73 -17.68 -7.09
CA ALA A 109 9.19 -17.61 -7.09
C ALA A 109 9.82 -18.48 -6.00
N ARG A 110 9.20 -18.53 -4.82
CA ARG A 110 9.65 -19.41 -3.71
C ARG A 110 9.45 -20.89 -4.03
N GLU A 111 8.34 -21.27 -4.63
CA GLU A 111 8.08 -22.66 -5.04
C GLU A 111 9.08 -23.16 -6.09
N ARG A 112 9.63 -22.28 -6.93
CA ARG A 112 10.62 -22.62 -7.96
C ARG A 112 12.06 -22.67 -7.44
N LYS A 113 12.35 -22.08 -6.28
CA LYS A 113 13.66 -22.24 -5.65
C LYS A 113 13.74 -23.64 -5.06
N PRO A 114 14.70 -24.49 -5.50
CA PRO A 114 14.96 -25.75 -4.79
C PRO A 114 15.27 -25.42 -3.33
N PRO A 115 14.91 -26.33 -2.38
CA PRO A 115 15.33 -26.16 -1.01
C PRO A 115 16.85 -25.94 -1.02
N PRO A 116 17.39 -25.05 -0.14
CA PRO A 116 18.82 -24.87 -0.06
C PRO A 116 19.42 -26.25 0.22
N GLU A 117 20.13 -26.80 -0.77
CA GLU A 117 20.96 -27.97 -0.54
C GLU A 117 21.85 -27.59 0.65
N ALA A 118 21.77 -28.40 1.70
CA ALA A 118 22.72 -28.30 2.79
C ALA A 118 24.10 -28.34 2.14
N LEU A 119 24.84 -27.23 2.18
CA LEU A 119 26.18 -27.16 1.66
C LEU A 119 26.96 -28.31 2.34
N PRO A 120 27.57 -29.23 1.59
CA PRO A 120 28.45 -30.21 2.20
C PRO A 120 29.57 -29.44 2.86
N GLU A 121 29.81 -29.74 4.16
CA GLU A 121 30.99 -29.30 4.84
C GLU A 121 32.22 -29.96 4.20
N THR A 122 32.79 -29.29 3.20
CA THR A 122 34.09 -29.65 2.65
C THR A 122 35.04 -28.50 2.90
N GLY A 123 36.00 -28.81 3.76
CA GLY A 123 37.09 -27.92 4.08
C GLY A 123 38.01 -27.70 2.88
N GLY A 124 38.67 -26.54 2.89
CA GLY A 124 39.96 -26.23 2.31
C GLY A 124 39.95 -25.90 0.82
N ASP A 125 40.09 -24.65 0.49
CA ASP A 125 41.32 -24.06 -0.01
C ASP A 125 41.16 -22.55 -0.24
N GLU A 126 42.20 -21.85 0.15
CA GLU A 126 42.40 -20.41 0.08
C GLU A 126 42.44 -19.94 -1.41
N ASP A 127 41.99 -18.71 -1.61
CA ASP A 127 42.15 -17.83 -2.75
C ASP A 127 40.93 -17.62 -3.65
N ALA A 128 40.00 -16.79 -3.16
CA ALA A 128 39.34 -15.76 -3.97
C ALA A 128 38.61 -14.78 -3.07
N ALA A 129 39.34 -13.82 -2.55
CA ALA A 129 38.79 -12.68 -1.81
C ALA A 129 38.00 -11.78 -2.77
N TRP A 130 36.71 -11.98 -2.85
CA TRP A 130 35.75 -10.89 -3.04
C TRP A 130 34.99 -10.77 -1.75
N GLY A 131 35.51 -9.89 -0.89
CA GLY A 131 34.86 -9.53 0.37
C GLY A 131 33.50 -8.88 0.07
N VAL A 132 32.48 -9.70 0.04
CA VAL A 132 31.17 -9.28 0.48
C VAL A 132 31.22 -9.60 1.99
N GLU A 133 31.60 -8.61 2.80
CA GLU A 133 31.33 -8.67 4.21
C GLU A 133 29.85 -9.04 4.37
N PRO A 134 29.52 -10.05 5.20
CA PRO A 134 28.13 -10.25 5.56
C PRO A 134 27.69 -8.91 6.12
N TRP A 135 26.70 -8.30 5.48
CA TRP A 135 25.98 -7.18 6.03
C TRP A 135 25.47 -7.70 7.37
N GLU A 136 26.12 -7.31 8.45
CA GLU A 136 25.52 -7.47 9.77
C GLU A 136 24.17 -6.77 9.65
N GLU A 137 23.10 -7.56 9.72
CA GLU A 137 21.78 -7.06 10.01
C GLU A 137 21.91 -6.32 11.35
N GLY A 138 22.25 -5.03 11.26
CA GLY A 138 22.01 -4.15 12.37
C GLY A 138 20.53 -4.35 12.68
N GLU A 139 20.23 -4.73 13.91
CA GLU A 139 18.91 -4.62 14.48
C GLU A 139 18.50 -3.14 14.33
N THR A 140 18.09 -2.78 13.11
CA THR A 140 17.24 -1.62 12.93
C THR A 140 15.95 -2.09 13.58
N ASP A 141 15.58 -1.52 14.70
CA ASP A 141 14.25 -1.66 15.30
C ASP A 141 13.24 -1.20 14.26
N ALA A 142 12.99 -2.08 13.28
CA ALA A 142 12.00 -1.84 12.26
C ALA A 142 10.68 -1.68 12.99
N ILE A 143 10.06 -0.50 12.87
CA ILE A 143 8.73 -0.22 13.41
C ILE A 143 7.88 -1.46 13.13
N ASP A 144 7.40 -2.11 14.19
CA ASP A 144 6.48 -3.23 14.04
C ASP A 144 5.14 -2.71 13.55
N VAL A 145 5.07 -2.49 12.24
CA VAL A 145 3.87 -1.99 11.56
C VAL A 145 2.66 -2.87 11.86
N GLN A 146 2.87 -4.18 12.11
CA GLN A 146 1.76 -5.05 12.52
C GLN A 146 1.22 -4.62 13.89
N SER A 147 2.09 -4.35 14.85
CA SER A 147 1.69 -3.83 16.16
C SER A 147 0.93 -2.50 16.05
N VAL A 148 1.38 -1.61 15.16
CA VAL A 148 0.72 -0.33 14.89
C VAL A 148 -0.66 -0.53 14.24
N VAL A 149 -0.77 -1.44 13.27
CA VAL A 149 -2.06 -1.80 12.65
C VAL A 149 -3.01 -2.41 13.68
N ASP A 150 -2.52 -3.35 14.49
CA ASP A 150 -3.31 -4.01 15.53
C ASP A 150 -3.77 -3.00 16.59
N GLN A 151 -2.92 -2.04 16.95
CA GLN A 151 -3.26 -0.94 17.85
C GLN A 151 -4.35 -0.05 17.25
N ALA A 152 -4.18 0.43 16.02
CA ALA A 152 -5.18 1.26 15.33
C ALA A 152 -6.52 0.52 15.19
N PHE A 153 -6.48 -0.79 14.95
CA PHE A 153 -7.65 -1.63 14.84
C PHE A 153 -8.34 -1.85 16.19
N ALA A 154 -7.58 -2.07 17.26
CA ALA A 154 -8.09 -2.27 18.62
C ALA A 154 -8.77 -1.01 19.19
N GLU A 155 -8.41 0.19 18.73
CA GLU A 155 -9.06 1.46 19.10
C GLU A 155 -10.47 1.61 18.48
N LEU A 156 -10.84 0.77 17.52
CA LEU A 156 -12.12 0.82 16.83
C LEU A 156 -13.20 0.02 17.59
N SER A 157 -14.45 0.48 17.51
CA SER A 157 -15.59 -0.35 17.92
C SER A 157 -15.74 -1.55 16.97
N GLU A 158 -16.40 -2.63 17.45
CA GLU A 158 -16.64 -3.84 16.64
C GLU A 158 -17.29 -3.53 15.28
N THR A 159 -18.24 -2.58 15.25
CA THR A 159 -18.88 -2.13 14.00
C THR A 159 -17.89 -1.45 13.07
N HIS A 160 -16.99 -0.61 13.59
CA HIS A 160 -15.97 0.05 12.80
C HIS A 160 -14.88 -0.92 12.34
N GLN A 161 -14.50 -1.89 13.17
CA GLN A 161 -13.61 -2.98 12.80
C GLN A 161 -14.18 -3.74 11.59
N ARG A 162 -15.48 -4.09 11.66
CA ARG A 162 -16.14 -4.78 10.55
C ARG A 162 -16.19 -3.96 9.27
N VAL A 163 -16.32 -2.63 9.37
CA VAL A 163 -16.20 -1.72 8.21
C VAL A 163 -14.81 -1.79 7.61
N VAL A 164 -13.75 -1.73 8.44
CA VAL A 164 -12.37 -1.77 7.97
C VAL A 164 -12.04 -3.13 7.36
N GLU A 165 -12.53 -4.23 7.93
CA GLU A 165 -12.40 -5.56 7.36
C GLU A 165 -13.03 -5.64 5.97
N LEU A 166 -14.33 -5.37 5.87
CA LEU A 166 -15.09 -5.53 4.64
C LEU A 166 -14.60 -4.57 3.55
N TYR A 167 -14.47 -3.29 3.90
CA TYR A 167 -14.12 -2.26 2.94
C TYR A 167 -12.61 -2.12 2.76
N GLY A 168 -11.79 -2.34 3.82
CA GLY A 168 -10.33 -2.20 3.81
C GLY A 168 -9.59 -3.42 3.30
N PHE A 169 -9.98 -4.60 3.77
CA PHE A 169 -9.21 -5.84 3.54
C PHE A 169 -9.90 -6.84 2.61
N GLU A 170 -11.24 -6.92 2.62
CA GLU A 170 -12.00 -7.86 1.78
C GLU A 170 -12.41 -7.29 0.42
N ASP A 171 -12.04 -6.02 0.11
CA ASP A 171 -12.26 -5.39 -1.19
C ASP A 171 -13.73 -5.14 -1.57
N LEU A 172 -14.64 -5.14 -0.62
CA LEU A 172 -16.03 -4.81 -0.91
C LEU A 172 -16.17 -3.33 -1.32
N SER A 173 -17.13 -3.02 -2.17
CA SER A 173 -17.52 -1.62 -2.37
C SER A 173 -18.11 -1.03 -1.08
N ALA A 174 -18.08 0.29 -0.92
CA ALA A 174 -18.68 0.92 0.25
C ALA A 174 -20.19 0.64 0.36
N ALA A 175 -20.88 0.49 -0.77
CA ALA A 175 -22.29 0.10 -0.83
C ALA A 175 -22.46 -1.35 -0.32
N ASP A 176 -21.68 -2.31 -0.83
CA ASP A 176 -21.76 -3.73 -0.42
C ASP A 176 -21.37 -3.90 1.05
N ALA A 177 -20.37 -3.16 1.54
CA ALA A 177 -19.99 -3.17 2.94
C ALA A 177 -21.10 -2.58 3.84
N ALA A 178 -21.75 -1.50 3.39
CA ALA A 178 -22.87 -0.90 4.10
C ALA A 178 -24.08 -1.85 4.17
N GLU A 179 -24.36 -2.63 3.13
CA GLU A 179 -25.46 -3.61 3.13
C GLU A 179 -25.24 -4.75 4.14
N GLN A 180 -24.00 -5.08 4.47
CA GLN A 180 -23.67 -6.15 5.42
C GLN A 180 -23.65 -5.70 6.89
N ILE A 181 -23.74 -4.41 7.16
CA ILE A 181 -23.66 -3.86 8.52
C ILE A 181 -24.97 -3.11 8.85
N PRO A 182 -25.68 -3.50 9.92
CA PRO A 182 -26.92 -2.82 10.31
C PRO A 182 -26.73 -1.31 10.51
N ASP A 183 -27.67 -0.53 10.03
CA ASP A 183 -27.72 0.94 10.15
C ASP A 183 -26.49 1.68 9.58
N MET A 184 -25.74 1.03 8.68
CA MET A 184 -24.58 1.61 8.01
C MET A 184 -24.98 2.24 6.67
N THR A 185 -24.35 3.36 6.34
CA THR A 185 -24.47 4.01 5.03
C THR A 185 -23.12 4.01 4.33
N GLU A 186 -23.12 4.10 3.01
CA GLU A 186 -21.91 4.22 2.20
C GLU A 186 -21.03 5.40 2.67
N ALA A 187 -21.64 6.55 2.95
CA ALA A 187 -20.94 7.72 3.46
C ALA A 187 -20.25 7.44 4.82
N ASN A 188 -20.91 6.68 5.70
CA ASN A 188 -20.33 6.30 6.99
C ASN A 188 -19.15 5.33 6.80
N VAL A 189 -19.24 4.39 5.86
CA VAL A 189 -18.14 3.47 5.53
C VAL A 189 -16.90 4.27 5.11
N HIS A 190 -17.05 5.21 4.18
CA HIS A 190 -15.95 6.08 3.75
C HIS A 190 -15.38 6.91 4.91
N GLN A 191 -16.23 7.48 5.77
CA GLN A 191 -15.79 8.29 6.89
C GLN A 191 -15.01 7.47 7.94
N ILE A 192 -15.50 6.28 8.30
CA ILE A 192 -14.84 5.39 9.24
C ILE A 192 -13.47 4.99 8.71
N TYR A 193 -13.39 4.59 7.46
CA TYR A 193 -12.14 4.16 6.84
C TYR A 193 -11.13 5.32 6.71
N THR A 194 -11.59 6.52 6.38
CA THR A 194 -10.73 7.71 6.32
C THR A 194 -10.13 8.03 7.70
N ARG A 195 -10.93 7.91 8.77
CA ARG A 195 -10.44 8.11 10.15
C ARG A 195 -9.45 7.02 10.57
N PHE A 196 -9.71 5.77 10.21
CA PHE A 196 -8.78 4.67 10.47
C PHE A 196 -7.42 4.94 9.79
N ARG A 197 -7.41 5.32 8.50
CA ARG A 197 -6.17 5.67 7.78
C ARG A 197 -5.44 6.86 8.42
N ALA A 198 -6.16 7.88 8.87
CA ALA A 198 -5.55 9.02 9.55
C ALA A 198 -4.87 8.58 10.84
N ARG A 199 -5.56 7.76 11.66
CA ARG A 199 -5.01 7.25 12.91
C ARG A 199 -3.80 6.35 12.69
N LEU A 200 -3.84 5.51 11.68
CA LEU A 200 -2.70 4.65 11.30
C LEU A 200 -1.46 5.49 10.95
N ARG A 201 -1.61 6.57 10.19
CA ARG A 201 -0.49 7.48 9.88
C ARG A 201 0.06 8.18 11.12
N GLU A 202 -0.81 8.60 12.05
CA GLU A 202 -0.38 9.21 13.33
C GLU A 202 0.46 8.22 14.14
N LEU A 203 -0.02 7.00 14.32
CA LEU A 203 0.69 5.97 15.07
C LEU A 203 2.03 5.59 14.43
N LEU A 204 2.10 5.53 13.11
CA LEU A 204 3.36 5.28 12.39
C LEU A 204 4.35 6.44 12.59
N ALA A 205 3.87 7.69 12.54
CA ALA A 205 4.73 8.85 12.81
C ALA A 205 5.20 8.90 14.27
N GLU A 206 4.34 8.56 15.24
CA GLU A 206 4.70 8.44 16.66
C GLU A 206 5.78 7.35 16.90
N ALA A 207 5.64 6.23 16.18
CA ALA A 207 6.61 5.13 16.27
C ALA A 207 7.98 5.52 15.67
N ASP A 208 7.99 6.28 14.57
CA ASP A 208 9.21 6.78 13.91
C ASP A 208 9.94 7.83 14.77
N GLU A 209 9.20 8.72 15.45
CA GLU A 209 9.77 9.72 16.34
C GLU A 209 10.34 9.12 17.64
N GLY A 210 9.79 7.98 18.09
CA GLY A 210 10.23 7.28 19.31
C GLY A 210 11.60 6.59 19.16
N ASP A 211 12.06 6.35 17.95
CA ASP A 211 13.33 5.68 17.64
C ASP A 211 14.50 6.65 17.35
N THR A 212 14.36 7.92 17.65
CA THR A 212 15.49 8.88 17.54
C THR A 212 16.33 8.81 18.84
N PRO A 213 17.53 8.20 18.82
CA PRO A 213 18.41 8.16 20.00
C PRO A 213 18.87 9.56 20.38
N PRO A 214 19.08 9.84 21.68
CA PRO A 214 19.46 11.14 22.23
C PRO A 214 20.86 11.59 21.82
#